data_234ea8037f454a5890e74fb27bcc4c48
#
_entry.id   234ea8037f454a5890e74fb27bcc4c48
#
_cell.length_a   1.000
_cell.length_b   1.000
_cell.length_c   1.000
_cell.angle_alpha   90.00
_cell.angle_beta   90.00
_cell.angle_gamma   90.00
#
_symmetry.space_group_name_H-M   'P 1'
#
loop_
_entity.id
_entity.type
_entity.pdbx_description
1 polymer ?
#
loop_
_entity_poly.entity_id
_entity_poly.type
_entity_poly.pdbx_seq_one_letter_code
_entity_poly.pdbx_strand_id
1 'polypeptide(L)'
;MTDHYDVLVIGGGTGNNVAAAAADAGLETALVEPGPLGGTCLNRGCNPSKMLIQAATAANHVRDAEKFFVEASLDDVDYEAIVDDMDETLSPLAEGMEDSYRQKEHLTLYKHEATFVDERTVAVDGERVSADRVVVAAGSRPLVPPIDGLEDVEYMTSQDALYRRDQPDSLVILGGGYIAVELGYFFESLGTDVTIVEMMETLVPREDPDVAETFTDIAGERHEVYTGHRATGVESDGDSVTVHAETEDGETVAVSGEDLLVALGRRPNTDTLDVEASGIETDDNGFIITNGRLETSADGVWAQGDIADNAMFKHSGDYETQVTIENVVHDGDRVADFTAMPHAIFTEPQMAGVGETERDLQDADSEYIVGRADLPDTPMGRAKKLDDGFVKVLAAPDGEILGVHALGYEATTMIHEAVVAMRAGSGHVSDITDTIHAHPTLNKVVEYAFDDVPV
;
A
#
# COMPACT_ATOMS: atom_id res chain seq x y z
N MET A 1 -22.27 -31.08 13.68
CA MET A 1 -22.62 -30.18 14.81
C MET A 1 -22.15 -28.80 14.39
N THR A 2 -22.81 -27.76 14.83
CA THR A 2 -22.36 -26.37 14.56
C THR A 2 -21.60 -25.90 15.79
N ASP A 3 -20.33 -25.54 15.65
CA ASP A 3 -19.59 -24.89 16.73
C ASP A 3 -20.02 -23.43 16.80
N HIS A 4 -20.29 -22.95 18.00
CA HIS A 4 -20.79 -21.59 18.22
C HIS A 4 -19.84 -20.80 19.12
N TYR A 5 -19.55 -19.55 18.73
CA TYR A 5 -18.62 -18.64 19.38
C TYR A 5 -19.32 -17.30 19.70
N ASP A 6 -18.73 -16.52 20.59
CA ASP A 6 -19.16 -15.14 20.81
C ASP A 6 -18.70 -14.25 19.64
N VAL A 7 -17.47 -14.49 19.14
CA VAL A 7 -16.87 -13.74 18.03
C VAL A 7 -16.24 -14.69 17.00
N LEU A 8 -16.53 -14.48 15.74
CA LEU A 8 -15.85 -15.12 14.60
C LEU A 8 -15.11 -14.06 13.79
N VAL A 9 -13.82 -14.25 13.58
CA VAL A 9 -12.98 -13.39 12.73
C VAL A 9 -12.51 -14.18 11.52
N ILE A 10 -12.73 -13.63 10.33
CA ILE A 10 -12.33 -14.23 9.06
C ILE A 10 -11.19 -13.37 8.47
N GLY A 11 -9.98 -13.92 8.45
CA GLY A 11 -8.76 -13.27 7.98
C GLY A 11 -7.76 -12.97 9.10
N GLY A 12 -6.53 -13.45 8.93
CA GLY A 12 -5.42 -13.38 9.89
C GLY A 12 -4.46 -12.21 9.64
N GLY A 13 -4.89 -11.18 8.89
CA GLY A 13 -4.18 -9.91 8.73
C GLY A 13 -4.42 -8.99 9.94
N THR A 14 -5.13 -7.87 9.74
CA THR A 14 -5.54 -6.97 10.83
C THR A 14 -6.59 -7.61 11.73
N GLY A 15 -7.38 -8.56 11.22
CA GLY A 15 -8.38 -9.31 11.98
C GLY A 15 -7.80 -10.13 13.15
N ASN A 16 -6.54 -10.58 13.06
CA ASN A 16 -5.91 -11.32 14.13
C ASN A 16 -5.89 -10.53 15.46
N ASN A 17 -5.69 -9.20 15.40
CA ASN A 17 -5.68 -8.36 16.59
C ASN A 17 -7.07 -8.23 17.22
N VAL A 18 -8.15 -8.25 16.41
CA VAL A 18 -9.52 -8.30 16.92
C VAL A 18 -9.77 -9.62 17.63
N ALA A 19 -9.38 -10.75 17.01
CA ALA A 19 -9.52 -12.07 17.61
C ALA A 19 -8.74 -12.19 18.92
N ALA A 20 -7.52 -11.66 18.97
CA ALA A 20 -6.72 -11.63 20.19
C ALA A 20 -7.39 -10.81 21.31
N ALA A 21 -7.89 -9.61 20.98
CA ALA A 21 -8.57 -8.75 21.94
C ALA A 21 -9.88 -9.36 22.48
N ALA A 22 -10.66 -10.01 21.60
CA ALA A 22 -11.86 -10.70 22.02
C ALA A 22 -11.56 -11.87 22.98
N ALA A 23 -10.56 -12.71 22.67
CA ALA A 23 -10.11 -13.77 23.54
C ALA A 23 -9.56 -13.26 24.89
N ASP A 24 -8.79 -12.16 24.88
CA ASP A 24 -8.28 -11.51 26.11
C ASP A 24 -9.40 -10.92 26.98
N ALA A 25 -10.52 -10.56 26.37
CA ALA A 25 -11.73 -10.16 27.08
C ALA A 25 -12.53 -11.36 27.62
N GLY A 26 -12.11 -12.60 27.35
CA GLY A 26 -12.76 -13.83 27.80
C GLY A 26 -13.94 -14.27 26.93
N LEU A 27 -14.04 -13.75 25.68
CA LEU A 27 -15.04 -14.18 24.71
C LEU A 27 -14.53 -15.42 23.97
N GLU A 28 -15.39 -16.45 23.84
CA GLU A 28 -15.08 -17.61 23.01
C GLU A 28 -14.97 -17.16 21.53
N THR A 29 -13.77 -17.25 20.99
CA THR A 29 -13.43 -16.63 19.71
C THR A 29 -12.93 -17.67 18.71
N ALA A 30 -13.42 -17.61 17.47
CA ALA A 30 -12.86 -18.32 16.34
C ALA A 30 -12.09 -17.35 15.43
N LEU A 31 -10.88 -17.73 15.02
CA LEU A 31 -10.11 -17.07 13.96
C LEU A 31 -9.92 -18.05 12.81
N VAL A 32 -10.33 -17.65 11.61
CA VAL A 32 -10.21 -18.47 10.39
C VAL A 32 -9.20 -17.79 9.44
N GLU A 33 -8.08 -18.47 9.17
CA GLU A 33 -7.04 -18.01 8.25
C GLU A 33 -6.35 -19.21 7.59
N PRO A 34 -6.51 -19.44 6.28
CA PRO A 34 -5.87 -20.56 5.59
C PRO A 34 -4.35 -20.40 5.46
N GLY A 35 -3.89 -19.18 5.27
CA GLY A 35 -2.48 -18.83 5.08
C GLY A 35 -1.72 -18.55 6.38
N PRO A 36 -0.49 -18.09 6.31
CA PRO A 36 0.28 -17.66 7.48
C PRO A 36 -0.38 -16.44 8.14
N LEU A 37 -0.33 -16.36 9.47
CA LEU A 37 -0.82 -15.21 10.22
C LEU A 37 0.04 -13.96 9.93
N GLY A 38 -0.56 -12.77 10.12
CA GLY A 38 0.06 -11.47 9.79
C GLY A 38 -0.40 -10.89 8.46
N GLY A 39 -1.13 -11.68 7.65
CA GLY A 39 -1.76 -11.25 6.40
C GLY A 39 -0.77 -10.75 5.34
N THR A 40 -1.29 -9.94 4.42
CA THR A 40 -0.50 -9.40 3.29
C THR A 40 0.71 -8.61 3.76
N CYS A 41 0.56 -7.73 4.75
CA CYS A 41 1.63 -6.83 5.18
C CYS A 41 2.89 -7.59 5.65
N LEU A 42 2.73 -8.60 6.51
CA LEU A 42 3.87 -9.37 7.04
C LEU A 42 4.45 -10.33 5.99
N ASN A 43 3.59 -10.99 5.23
CA ASN A 43 4.01 -12.14 4.43
C ASN A 43 4.19 -11.85 2.94
N ARG A 44 3.51 -10.83 2.38
CA ARG A 44 3.40 -10.64 0.92
C ARG A 44 3.23 -9.17 0.51
N GLY A 45 3.68 -8.23 1.33
CA GLY A 45 3.45 -6.79 1.11
C GLY A 45 4.49 -5.89 1.75
N CYS A 46 4.05 -5.08 2.72
CA CYS A 46 4.86 -3.97 3.24
C CYS A 46 6.21 -4.39 3.83
N ASN A 47 6.24 -5.44 4.66
CA ASN A 47 7.47 -5.83 5.33
C ASN A 47 8.49 -6.40 4.35
N PRO A 48 8.15 -7.43 3.53
CA PRO A 48 9.10 -7.94 2.56
C PRO A 48 9.53 -6.87 1.54
N SER A 49 8.61 -6.07 0.99
CA SER A 49 9.00 -5.04 0.01
C SER A 49 9.95 -4.00 0.59
N LYS A 50 9.76 -3.57 1.85
CA LYS A 50 10.64 -2.55 2.46
C LYS A 50 12.01 -3.10 2.82
N MET A 51 12.14 -4.39 3.17
CA MET A 51 13.45 -5.02 3.32
C MET A 51 14.21 -5.07 1.99
N LEU A 52 13.54 -5.49 0.91
CA LEU A 52 14.13 -5.52 -0.44
C LEU A 52 14.51 -4.11 -0.93
N ILE A 53 13.62 -3.14 -0.78
CA ILE A 53 13.87 -1.73 -1.13
C ILE A 53 15.06 -1.16 -0.34
N GLN A 54 15.25 -1.55 0.92
CA GLN A 54 16.40 -1.09 1.70
C GLN A 54 17.73 -1.59 1.14
N ALA A 55 17.78 -2.79 0.57
CA ALA A 55 18.95 -3.29 -0.14
C ALA A 55 19.22 -2.49 -1.43
N ALA A 56 18.16 -2.18 -2.20
CA ALA A 56 18.23 -1.31 -3.37
C ALA A 56 18.76 0.09 -3.02
N THR A 57 18.24 0.69 -1.95
CA THR A 57 18.71 1.98 -1.44
C THR A 57 20.20 1.93 -1.04
N ALA A 58 20.65 0.83 -0.43
CA ALA A 58 22.06 0.66 -0.08
C ALA A 58 22.96 0.60 -1.33
N ALA A 59 22.52 -0.08 -2.40
CA ALA A 59 23.23 -0.12 -3.68
C ALA A 59 23.34 1.27 -4.31
N ASN A 60 22.25 2.04 -4.30
CA ASN A 60 22.23 3.41 -4.83
C ASN A 60 23.11 4.37 -4.01
N HIS A 61 23.17 4.24 -2.68
CA HIS A 61 24.09 5.01 -1.85
C HIS A 61 25.56 4.77 -2.23
N VAL A 62 25.93 3.54 -2.64
CA VAL A 62 27.29 3.26 -3.15
C VAL A 62 27.53 3.99 -4.47
N ARG A 63 26.59 4.00 -5.41
CA ARG A 63 26.69 4.72 -6.68
C ARG A 63 26.79 6.23 -6.46
N ASP A 64 26.03 6.76 -5.51
CA ASP A 64 25.98 8.19 -5.18
C ASP A 64 27.17 8.69 -4.34
N ALA A 65 28.02 7.80 -3.84
CA ALA A 65 29.16 8.18 -3.01
C ALA A 65 30.12 9.16 -3.70
N GLU A 66 30.26 9.07 -5.02
CA GLU A 66 31.12 9.99 -5.82
C GLU A 66 30.63 11.44 -5.75
N LYS A 67 29.32 11.70 -5.59
CA LYS A 67 28.77 13.06 -5.37
C LYS A 67 29.40 13.74 -4.16
N PHE A 68 29.91 12.95 -3.19
CA PHE A 68 30.57 13.40 -1.98
C PHE A 68 32.11 13.26 -2.02
N PHE A 69 32.69 12.97 -3.19
CA PHE A 69 34.12 12.75 -3.39
C PHE A 69 34.64 11.51 -2.62
N VAL A 70 33.76 10.51 -2.41
CA VAL A 70 34.10 9.22 -1.81
C VAL A 70 34.18 8.20 -2.96
N GLU A 71 35.36 7.62 -3.16
CA GLU A 71 35.53 6.55 -4.13
C GLU A 71 34.92 5.27 -3.59
N ALA A 72 33.91 4.76 -4.27
CA ALA A 72 33.27 3.49 -3.99
C ALA A 72 32.87 2.82 -5.33
N SER A 73 32.79 1.50 -5.33
CA SER A 73 32.28 0.73 -6.48
C SER A 73 31.31 -0.34 -6.00
N LEU A 74 30.26 -0.53 -6.77
CA LEU A 74 29.35 -1.66 -6.63
C LEU A 74 29.83 -2.73 -7.61
N ASP A 75 30.58 -3.70 -7.13
CA ASP A 75 31.22 -4.71 -7.99
C ASP A 75 30.30 -5.90 -8.23
N ASP A 76 29.46 -6.24 -7.26
CA ASP A 76 28.53 -7.37 -7.33
C ASP A 76 27.37 -7.19 -6.32
N VAL A 77 26.24 -7.81 -6.60
CA VAL A 77 25.05 -7.88 -5.73
C VAL A 77 24.65 -9.34 -5.58
N ASP A 78 24.71 -9.85 -4.37
CA ASP A 78 24.19 -11.18 -4.06
C ASP A 78 22.67 -11.11 -3.89
N TYR A 79 21.96 -11.13 -5.03
CA TYR A 79 20.51 -10.97 -5.09
C TYR A 79 19.78 -12.08 -4.32
N GLU A 80 20.22 -13.34 -4.46
CA GLU A 80 19.64 -14.49 -3.75
C GLU A 80 19.75 -14.29 -2.23
N ALA A 81 20.91 -13.85 -1.73
CA ALA A 81 21.11 -13.57 -0.32
C ALA A 81 20.21 -12.44 0.22
N ILE A 82 19.90 -11.43 -0.60
CA ILE A 82 18.95 -10.36 -0.21
C ILE A 82 17.54 -10.93 0.02
N VAL A 83 17.07 -11.78 -0.88
CA VAL A 83 15.76 -12.41 -0.78
C VAL A 83 15.72 -13.42 0.38
N ASP A 84 16.78 -14.20 0.55
CA ASP A 84 16.91 -15.17 1.66
C ASP A 84 16.92 -14.48 3.03
N ASP A 85 17.66 -13.38 3.20
CA ASP A 85 17.69 -12.60 4.46
C ASP A 85 16.30 -12.05 4.82
N MET A 86 15.55 -11.59 3.82
CA MET A 86 14.17 -11.15 4.00
C MET A 86 13.28 -12.31 4.47
N ASP A 87 13.33 -13.47 3.79
CA ASP A 87 12.51 -14.64 4.08
C ASP A 87 12.86 -15.23 5.47
N GLU A 88 14.16 -15.42 5.75
CA GLU A 88 14.66 -15.91 7.05
C GLU A 88 14.30 -14.97 8.22
N THR A 89 14.18 -13.68 7.96
CA THR A 89 13.76 -12.69 8.96
C THR A 89 12.26 -12.73 9.23
N LEU A 90 11.43 -12.82 8.18
CA LEU A 90 9.99 -12.62 8.30
C LEU A 90 9.21 -13.92 8.54
N SER A 91 9.60 -15.03 7.92
CA SER A 91 8.86 -16.30 8.05
C SER A 91 8.75 -16.79 9.52
N PRO A 92 9.80 -16.71 10.37
CA PRO A 92 9.68 -17.08 11.77
C PRO A 92 8.71 -16.21 12.58
N LEU A 93 8.46 -14.96 12.16
CA LEU A 93 7.51 -14.08 12.84
C LEU A 93 6.07 -14.58 12.65
N ALA A 94 5.72 -15.00 11.44
CA ALA A 94 4.40 -15.57 11.14
C ALA A 94 4.19 -16.91 11.86
N GLU A 95 5.21 -17.78 11.88
CA GLU A 95 5.19 -19.06 12.59
C GLU A 95 5.03 -18.85 14.12
N GLY A 96 5.82 -17.94 14.70
CA GLY A 96 5.73 -17.61 16.12
C GLY A 96 4.39 -16.99 16.51
N MET A 97 3.78 -16.22 15.60
CA MET A 97 2.43 -15.70 15.79
C MET A 97 1.41 -16.85 15.81
N GLU A 98 1.48 -17.78 14.85
CA GLU A 98 0.59 -18.93 14.79
C GLU A 98 0.68 -19.79 16.06
N ASP A 99 1.89 -20.08 16.53
CA ASP A 99 2.11 -20.83 17.76
C ASP A 99 1.52 -20.13 18.99
N SER A 100 1.64 -18.80 19.06
CA SER A 100 1.08 -18.00 20.13
C SER A 100 -0.47 -18.05 20.12
N TYR A 101 -1.07 -17.94 18.94
CA TYR A 101 -2.53 -17.98 18.79
C TYR A 101 -3.12 -19.37 19.09
N ARG A 102 -2.42 -20.44 18.71
CA ARG A 102 -2.84 -21.82 19.07
C ARG A 102 -2.84 -22.09 20.57
N GLN A 103 -2.03 -21.36 21.34
CA GLN A 103 -1.91 -21.51 22.81
C GLN A 103 -2.78 -20.51 23.57
N LYS A 104 -3.44 -19.57 22.87
CA LYS A 104 -4.22 -18.53 23.51
C LYS A 104 -5.54 -19.09 24.05
N GLU A 105 -5.83 -18.83 25.34
CA GLU A 105 -7.10 -19.19 25.96
C GLU A 105 -8.26 -18.49 25.24
N HIS A 106 -9.42 -19.10 25.18
CA HIS A 106 -10.63 -18.62 24.50
C HIS A 106 -10.49 -18.37 23.01
N LEU A 107 -9.41 -18.87 22.34
CA LEU A 107 -9.23 -18.72 20.91
C LEU A 107 -9.05 -20.06 20.21
N THR A 108 -9.88 -20.32 19.20
CA THR A 108 -9.73 -21.45 18.29
C THR A 108 -9.27 -20.96 16.94
N LEU A 109 -8.09 -21.43 16.49
CA LEU A 109 -7.54 -21.11 15.17
C LEU A 109 -7.88 -22.21 14.16
N TYR A 110 -8.61 -21.85 13.10
CA TYR A 110 -8.91 -22.68 11.95
C TYR A 110 -7.98 -22.32 10.79
N LYS A 111 -7.19 -23.30 10.32
CA LYS A 111 -6.23 -23.15 9.21
C LYS A 111 -6.84 -23.64 7.88
N HIS A 112 -8.05 -23.16 7.57
CA HIS A 112 -8.82 -23.53 6.40
C HIS A 112 -9.50 -22.31 5.79
N GLU A 113 -9.97 -22.44 4.56
CA GLU A 113 -10.82 -21.43 3.94
C GLU A 113 -12.20 -21.40 4.61
N ALA A 114 -12.81 -20.22 4.66
CA ALA A 114 -14.18 -20.01 5.10
C ALA A 114 -15.08 -19.63 3.93
N THR A 115 -16.32 -20.09 3.95
CA THR A 115 -17.36 -19.66 2.99
C THR A 115 -18.65 -19.45 3.77
N PHE A 116 -19.33 -18.32 3.61
CA PHE A 116 -20.61 -18.08 4.24
C PHE A 116 -21.67 -19.06 3.73
N VAL A 117 -22.48 -19.56 4.64
CA VAL A 117 -23.60 -20.47 4.35
C VAL A 117 -24.90 -20.00 4.98
N ASP A 118 -24.86 -18.95 5.80
CA ASP A 118 -25.98 -18.29 6.46
C ASP A 118 -25.50 -16.94 7.02
N GLU A 119 -26.39 -16.08 7.53
CA GLU A 119 -26.12 -14.71 7.99
C GLU A 119 -24.83 -14.56 8.81
N ARG A 120 -24.61 -15.41 9.82
CA ARG A 120 -23.44 -15.39 10.71
C ARG A 120 -22.85 -16.79 10.88
N THR A 121 -22.89 -17.57 9.81
CA THR A 121 -22.39 -18.94 9.80
C THR A 121 -21.54 -19.19 8.57
N VAL A 122 -20.36 -19.72 8.80
CA VAL A 122 -19.45 -20.14 7.73
C VAL A 122 -19.27 -21.66 7.72
N ALA A 123 -18.97 -22.20 6.56
CA ALA A 123 -18.40 -23.54 6.41
C ALA A 123 -16.87 -23.41 6.45
N VAL A 124 -16.23 -24.22 7.30
CA VAL A 124 -14.79 -24.32 7.44
C VAL A 124 -14.44 -25.81 7.48
N ASP A 125 -13.67 -26.32 6.52
CA ASP A 125 -13.33 -27.75 6.38
C ASP A 125 -14.55 -28.70 6.44
N GLY A 126 -15.67 -28.24 5.87
CA GLY A 126 -16.93 -29.00 5.84
C GLY A 126 -17.74 -28.98 7.15
N GLU A 127 -17.26 -28.34 8.19
CA GLU A 127 -17.97 -28.08 9.45
C GLU A 127 -18.63 -26.69 9.42
N ARG A 128 -19.71 -26.52 10.20
CA ARG A 128 -20.38 -25.22 10.33
C ARG A 128 -19.89 -24.52 11.59
N VAL A 129 -19.38 -23.31 11.43
CA VAL A 129 -18.95 -22.42 12.52
C VAL A 129 -19.84 -21.20 12.52
N SER A 130 -20.43 -20.86 13.64
CA SER A 130 -21.32 -19.70 13.80
C SER A 130 -20.89 -18.82 14.97
N ALA A 131 -21.31 -17.55 14.97
CA ALA A 131 -21.03 -16.66 16.07
C ALA A 131 -22.17 -15.64 16.29
N ASP A 132 -22.17 -15.00 17.47
CA ASP A 132 -23.03 -13.85 17.74
C ASP A 132 -22.58 -12.60 16.96
N ARG A 133 -21.27 -12.46 16.77
CA ARG A 133 -20.62 -11.35 16.04
C ARG A 133 -19.60 -11.89 15.05
N VAL A 134 -19.58 -11.31 13.85
CA VAL A 134 -18.64 -11.70 12.79
C VAL A 134 -17.84 -10.50 12.33
N VAL A 135 -16.52 -10.66 12.19
CA VAL A 135 -15.63 -9.65 11.62
C VAL A 135 -14.99 -10.20 10.35
N VAL A 136 -15.26 -9.57 9.22
CA VAL A 136 -14.68 -9.92 7.92
C VAL A 136 -13.45 -9.05 7.66
N ALA A 137 -12.28 -9.65 7.74
CA ALA A 137 -10.97 -9.01 7.54
C ALA A 137 -10.10 -9.79 6.55
N ALA A 138 -10.73 -10.40 5.53
CA ALA A 138 -10.08 -11.32 4.60
C ALA A 138 -9.23 -10.60 3.52
N GLY A 139 -9.19 -9.28 3.51
CA GLY A 139 -8.30 -8.48 2.71
C GLY A 139 -8.57 -8.57 1.20
N SER A 140 -7.49 -8.36 0.42
CA SER A 140 -7.50 -8.30 -1.03
C SER A 140 -6.37 -9.14 -1.61
N ARG A 141 -6.42 -9.38 -2.94
CA ARG A 141 -5.38 -10.06 -3.72
C ARG A 141 -5.04 -9.29 -5.00
N PRO A 142 -3.91 -9.57 -5.69
CA PRO A 142 -3.61 -8.97 -6.98
C PRO A 142 -4.76 -9.13 -7.97
N LEU A 143 -5.04 -8.05 -8.71
CA LEU A 143 -5.97 -8.07 -9.83
C LEU A 143 -5.21 -8.46 -11.10
N VAL A 144 -5.64 -9.53 -11.75
CA VAL A 144 -5.16 -9.95 -13.06
C VAL A 144 -6.35 -9.86 -14.02
N PRO A 145 -6.41 -8.80 -14.85
CA PRO A 145 -7.49 -8.67 -15.82
C PRO A 145 -7.30 -9.62 -17.02
N PRO A 146 -8.34 -9.91 -17.78
CA PRO A 146 -8.22 -10.69 -18.99
C PRO A 146 -7.53 -9.85 -20.09
N ILE A 147 -6.25 -10.15 -20.35
CA ILE A 147 -5.45 -9.62 -21.46
C ILE A 147 -5.21 -10.78 -22.42
N ASP A 148 -5.34 -10.54 -23.73
CA ASP A 148 -5.16 -11.60 -24.72
C ASP A 148 -3.78 -12.26 -24.60
N GLY A 149 -3.75 -13.60 -24.49
CA GLY A 149 -2.54 -14.39 -24.35
C GLY A 149 -1.90 -14.43 -22.95
N LEU A 150 -2.37 -13.62 -22.00
CA LEU A 150 -1.77 -13.60 -20.65
C LEU A 150 -1.93 -14.94 -19.92
N GLU A 151 -3.00 -15.70 -20.20
CA GLU A 151 -3.24 -17.02 -19.60
C GLU A 151 -2.28 -18.11 -20.13
N ASP A 152 -1.63 -17.86 -21.28
CA ASP A 152 -0.73 -18.80 -21.97
C ASP A 152 0.76 -18.53 -21.65
N VAL A 153 1.07 -17.49 -20.87
CA VAL A 153 2.43 -17.10 -20.50
C VAL A 153 2.67 -17.19 -18.99
N GLU A 154 3.91 -17.41 -18.59
CA GLU A 154 4.30 -17.27 -17.19
C GLU A 154 4.44 -15.79 -16.84
N TYR A 155 3.84 -15.37 -15.73
CA TYR A 155 3.96 -14.02 -15.20
C TYR A 155 4.02 -14.06 -13.68
N MET A 156 4.58 -13.02 -13.12
CA MET A 156 4.60 -12.79 -11.67
C MET A 156 3.49 -11.83 -11.27
N THR A 157 2.93 -12.05 -10.08
CA THR A 157 2.26 -11.00 -9.29
C THR A 157 3.24 -10.40 -8.31
N SER A 158 2.83 -9.35 -7.58
CA SER A 158 3.67 -8.78 -6.52
C SER A 158 4.09 -9.80 -5.46
N GLN A 159 3.27 -10.84 -5.23
CA GLN A 159 3.60 -11.89 -4.26
C GLN A 159 4.75 -12.77 -4.74
N ASP A 160 4.76 -13.11 -6.04
CA ASP A 160 5.79 -13.93 -6.66
C ASP A 160 7.10 -13.15 -6.76
N ALA A 161 7.02 -11.88 -7.17
CA ALA A 161 8.18 -11.00 -7.32
C ALA A 161 8.98 -10.79 -6.04
N LEU A 162 8.29 -10.72 -4.88
CA LEU A 162 8.94 -10.53 -3.57
C LEU A 162 9.81 -11.72 -3.14
N TYR A 163 9.52 -12.93 -3.62
CA TYR A 163 10.23 -14.16 -3.25
C TYR A 163 11.03 -14.77 -4.41
N ARG A 164 11.14 -14.04 -5.54
CA ARG A 164 11.95 -14.51 -6.65
C ARG A 164 13.43 -14.46 -6.27
N ARG A 165 14.11 -15.60 -6.32
CA ARG A 165 15.53 -15.72 -5.98
C ARG A 165 16.49 -15.52 -7.14
N ASP A 166 16.01 -15.78 -8.35
CA ASP A 166 16.78 -15.55 -9.57
C ASP A 166 16.48 -14.14 -10.09
N GLN A 167 17.49 -13.27 -10.13
CA GLN A 167 17.32 -11.93 -10.66
C GLN A 167 17.15 -12.00 -12.18
N PRO A 168 16.07 -11.44 -12.76
CA PRO A 168 15.92 -11.39 -14.21
C PRO A 168 16.86 -10.34 -14.82
N ASP A 169 17.38 -10.63 -16.01
CA ASP A 169 18.15 -9.63 -16.78
C ASP A 169 17.25 -8.46 -17.22
N SER A 170 15.98 -8.74 -17.56
CA SER A 170 15.00 -7.72 -17.95
C SER A 170 13.58 -8.06 -17.47
N LEU A 171 12.82 -7.02 -17.10
CA LEU A 171 11.48 -7.13 -16.53
C LEU A 171 10.52 -6.13 -17.19
N VAL A 172 9.41 -6.65 -17.74
CA VAL A 172 8.28 -5.80 -18.14
C VAL A 172 7.28 -5.74 -16.99
N ILE A 173 6.85 -4.55 -16.61
CA ILE A 173 5.84 -4.32 -15.56
C ILE A 173 4.59 -3.74 -16.19
N LEU A 174 3.45 -4.41 -16.01
CA LEU A 174 2.13 -3.88 -16.35
C LEU A 174 1.53 -3.16 -15.16
N GLY A 175 1.28 -1.85 -15.35
CA GLY A 175 0.78 -0.92 -14.34
C GLY A 175 1.86 0.03 -13.82
N GLY A 176 1.45 1.24 -13.46
CA GLY A 176 2.31 2.31 -12.93
C GLY A 176 1.92 2.74 -11.52
N GLY A 177 1.15 1.93 -10.79
CA GLY A 177 0.76 2.21 -9.40
C GLY A 177 1.86 1.94 -8.37
N TYR A 178 1.57 2.13 -7.09
CA TYR A 178 2.52 2.04 -5.96
C TYR A 178 3.36 0.77 -5.96
N ILE A 179 2.73 -0.39 -6.18
CA ILE A 179 3.41 -1.69 -6.20
C ILE A 179 4.39 -1.78 -7.38
N ALA A 180 3.95 -1.31 -8.56
CA ALA A 180 4.74 -1.34 -9.77
C ALA A 180 6.03 -0.51 -9.63
N VAL A 181 5.90 0.73 -9.16
CA VAL A 181 7.06 1.63 -9.05
C VAL A 181 8.02 1.24 -7.92
N GLU A 182 7.52 0.69 -6.81
CA GLU A 182 8.38 0.18 -5.73
C GLU A 182 9.18 -1.06 -6.15
N LEU A 183 8.52 -2.01 -6.82
CA LEU A 183 9.20 -3.21 -7.33
C LEU A 183 10.10 -2.86 -8.52
N GLY A 184 9.67 -1.96 -9.42
CA GLY A 184 10.52 -1.43 -10.48
C GLY A 184 11.80 -0.82 -9.95
N TYR A 185 11.69 0.03 -8.92
CA TYR A 185 12.84 0.61 -8.23
C TYR A 185 13.75 -0.47 -7.62
N PHE A 186 13.19 -1.50 -6.98
CA PHE A 186 13.97 -2.59 -6.40
C PHE A 186 14.78 -3.32 -7.46
N PHE A 187 14.13 -3.80 -8.52
CA PHE A 187 14.78 -4.58 -9.57
C PHE A 187 15.84 -3.77 -10.31
N GLU A 188 15.50 -2.55 -10.75
CA GLU A 188 16.43 -1.67 -11.48
C GLU A 188 17.67 -1.33 -10.65
N SER A 189 17.46 -0.95 -9.38
CA SER A 189 18.57 -0.57 -8.50
C SER A 189 19.58 -1.70 -8.28
N LEU A 190 19.16 -2.95 -8.48
CA LEU A 190 20.03 -4.11 -8.40
C LEU A 190 20.57 -4.59 -9.77
N GLY A 191 20.14 -3.97 -10.88
CA GLY A 191 20.73 -4.15 -12.20
C GLY A 191 19.84 -4.83 -13.24
N THR A 192 18.54 -5.01 -12.98
CA THR A 192 17.56 -5.49 -13.96
C THR A 192 17.15 -4.36 -14.90
N ASP A 193 17.09 -4.60 -16.21
CA ASP A 193 16.52 -3.64 -17.15
C ASP A 193 14.97 -3.64 -17.01
N VAL A 194 14.39 -2.53 -16.55
CA VAL A 194 12.95 -2.42 -16.26
C VAL A 194 12.23 -1.60 -17.30
N THR A 195 11.13 -2.14 -17.85
CA THR A 195 10.19 -1.41 -18.71
C THR A 195 8.81 -1.38 -18.05
N ILE A 196 8.21 -0.19 -17.92
CA ILE A 196 6.88 -0.01 -17.32
C ILE A 196 5.87 0.39 -18.39
N VAL A 197 4.74 -0.30 -18.45
CA VAL A 197 3.61 0.00 -19.34
C VAL A 197 2.40 0.40 -18.49
N GLU A 198 1.97 1.65 -18.61
CA GLU A 198 0.88 2.25 -17.84
C GLU A 198 -0.15 2.90 -18.78
N MET A 199 -1.44 2.61 -18.55
CA MET A 199 -2.52 3.15 -19.36
C MET A 199 -2.87 4.61 -19.06
N MET A 200 -2.52 5.10 -17.87
CA MET A 200 -2.71 6.49 -17.49
C MET A 200 -1.56 7.36 -18.01
N GLU A 201 -1.78 8.68 -18.05
CA GLU A 201 -0.80 9.65 -18.56
C GLU A 201 0.45 9.78 -17.70
N THR A 202 0.39 9.37 -16.43
CA THR A 202 1.49 9.42 -15.47
C THR A 202 1.59 8.12 -14.69
N LEU A 203 2.77 7.81 -14.17
CA LEU A 203 2.93 6.86 -13.08
C LEU A 203 2.26 7.43 -11.81
N VAL A 204 1.91 6.55 -10.87
CA VAL A 204 1.25 6.88 -9.59
C VAL A 204 0.10 7.90 -9.74
N PRO A 205 -0.87 7.66 -10.63
CA PRO A 205 -1.87 8.67 -11.05
C PRO A 205 -2.82 9.10 -9.94
N ARG A 206 -2.77 8.48 -8.76
CA ARG A 206 -3.54 8.88 -7.57
C ARG A 206 -2.83 9.92 -6.70
N GLU A 207 -1.55 10.19 -6.97
CA GLU A 207 -0.81 11.25 -6.29
C GLU A 207 -1.27 12.63 -6.77
N ASP A 208 -0.88 13.67 -6.02
CA ASP A 208 -1.02 15.05 -6.48
C ASP A 208 -0.39 15.21 -7.88
N PRO A 209 -1.00 15.96 -8.81
CA PRO A 209 -0.53 16.07 -10.17
C PRO A 209 0.96 16.43 -10.29
N ASP A 210 1.44 17.41 -9.50
CA ASP A 210 2.85 17.83 -9.54
C ASP A 210 3.78 16.69 -9.08
N VAL A 211 3.34 15.88 -8.11
CA VAL A 211 4.11 14.71 -7.63
C VAL A 211 4.15 13.63 -8.70
N ALA A 212 2.99 13.28 -9.29
CA ALA A 212 2.89 12.26 -10.32
C ALA A 212 3.69 12.61 -11.57
N GLU A 213 3.56 13.84 -12.07
CA GLU A 213 4.29 14.32 -13.24
C GLU A 213 5.80 14.32 -13.00
N THR A 214 6.25 14.95 -11.89
CA THR A 214 7.69 15.01 -11.56
C THR A 214 8.28 13.62 -11.35
N PHE A 215 7.56 12.72 -10.67
CA PHE A 215 8.02 11.35 -10.47
C PHE A 215 8.12 10.58 -11.79
N THR A 216 7.15 10.77 -12.69
CA THR A 216 7.15 10.11 -14.02
C THR A 216 8.36 10.51 -14.82
N ASP A 217 8.71 11.81 -14.83
CA ASP A 217 9.90 12.32 -15.51
C ASP A 217 11.19 11.70 -14.95
N ILE A 218 11.32 11.66 -13.60
CA ILE A 218 12.49 11.06 -12.93
C ILE A 218 12.58 9.55 -13.20
N ALA A 219 11.44 8.84 -13.15
CA ALA A 219 11.40 7.41 -13.44
C ALA A 219 11.80 7.11 -14.89
N GLY A 220 11.41 7.99 -15.85
CA GLY A 220 11.80 7.89 -17.25
C GLY A 220 13.29 8.08 -17.53
N GLU A 221 14.06 8.60 -16.58
CA GLU A 221 15.52 8.64 -16.66
C GLU A 221 16.19 7.30 -16.31
N ARG A 222 15.49 6.44 -15.55
CA ARG A 222 15.99 5.16 -15.04
C ARG A 222 15.39 3.96 -15.76
N HIS A 223 14.12 4.06 -16.15
CA HIS A 223 13.34 3.00 -16.77
C HIS A 223 12.90 3.40 -18.17
N GLU A 224 12.61 2.41 -19.00
CA GLU A 224 11.78 2.64 -20.17
C GLU A 224 10.31 2.73 -19.71
N VAL A 225 9.67 3.90 -19.89
CA VAL A 225 8.30 4.15 -19.38
C VAL A 225 7.38 4.50 -20.53
N TYR A 226 6.32 3.70 -20.69
CA TYR A 226 5.25 3.89 -21.68
C TYR A 226 3.96 4.25 -20.94
N THR A 227 3.73 5.53 -20.68
CA THR A 227 2.46 6.07 -20.17
C THR A 227 1.47 6.27 -21.30
N GLY A 228 0.15 6.34 -21.01
CA GLY A 228 -0.90 6.42 -22.02
C GLY A 228 -1.07 5.16 -22.86
N HIS A 229 -0.40 4.05 -22.51
CA HIS A 229 -0.39 2.81 -23.27
C HIS A 229 -1.14 1.69 -22.54
N ARG A 230 -2.24 1.24 -23.10
CA ARG A 230 -3.01 0.10 -22.60
C ARG A 230 -2.46 -1.22 -23.15
N ALA A 231 -2.09 -2.15 -22.31
CA ALA A 231 -1.73 -3.51 -22.74
C ALA A 231 -2.93 -4.20 -23.39
N THR A 232 -2.73 -4.69 -24.60
CA THR A 232 -3.76 -5.33 -25.43
C THR A 232 -3.51 -6.81 -25.67
N GLY A 233 -2.28 -7.26 -25.52
CA GLY A 233 -1.92 -8.67 -25.69
C GLY A 233 -0.55 -9.00 -25.15
N VAL A 234 -0.34 -10.28 -24.85
CA VAL A 234 0.93 -10.82 -24.36
C VAL A 234 1.23 -12.10 -25.11
N GLU A 235 2.48 -12.31 -25.51
CA GLU A 235 2.96 -13.55 -26.11
C GLU A 235 4.33 -13.94 -25.56
N SER A 236 4.68 -15.23 -25.60
CA SER A 236 6.00 -15.73 -25.23
C SER A 236 6.56 -16.66 -26.29
N ASP A 237 7.86 -16.58 -26.54
CA ASP A 237 8.59 -17.54 -27.36
C ASP A 237 9.30 -18.62 -26.52
N GLY A 238 9.13 -18.59 -25.19
CA GLY A 238 9.71 -19.52 -24.21
C GLY A 238 10.96 -18.99 -23.52
N ASP A 239 11.67 -18.02 -24.10
CA ASP A 239 12.85 -17.39 -23.51
C ASP A 239 12.55 -15.93 -23.09
N SER A 240 11.51 -15.33 -23.66
CA SER A 240 11.08 -13.97 -23.35
C SER A 240 9.56 -13.81 -23.44
N VAL A 241 9.05 -12.77 -22.78
CA VAL A 241 7.65 -12.35 -22.86
C VAL A 241 7.59 -11.00 -23.56
N THR A 242 6.67 -10.87 -24.54
CA THR A 242 6.42 -9.64 -25.28
C THR A 242 5.03 -9.11 -24.95
N VAL A 243 4.95 -7.87 -24.52
CA VAL A 243 3.70 -7.13 -24.27
C VAL A 243 3.43 -6.21 -25.44
N HIS A 244 2.22 -6.31 -26.01
CA HIS A 244 1.69 -5.38 -26.99
C HIS A 244 0.81 -4.37 -26.29
N ALA A 245 1.05 -3.08 -26.54
CA ALA A 245 0.23 -2.02 -25.95
C ALA A 245 -0.09 -0.95 -26.99
N GLU A 246 -1.19 -0.22 -26.77
CA GLU A 246 -1.66 0.85 -27.67
C GLU A 246 -2.15 2.06 -26.90
N THR A 247 -1.97 3.23 -27.50
CA THR A 247 -2.55 4.50 -27.04
C THR A 247 -4.00 4.64 -27.50
N GLU A 248 -4.75 5.60 -26.93
CA GLU A 248 -6.12 5.92 -27.39
C GLU A 248 -6.15 6.36 -28.86
N ASP A 249 -5.10 6.98 -29.38
CA ASP A 249 -4.95 7.42 -30.77
C ASP A 249 -4.51 6.26 -31.72
N GLY A 250 -4.26 5.08 -31.18
CA GLY A 250 -3.91 3.86 -31.94
C GLY A 250 -2.43 3.73 -32.30
N GLU A 251 -1.53 4.47 -31.64
CA GLU A 251 -0.10 4.18 -31.68
C GLU A 251 0.18 2.89 -30.92
N THR A 252 1.00 2.01 -31.48
CA THR A 252 1.29 0.70 -30.89
C THR A 252 2.74 0.56 -30.54
N VAL A 253 3.03 -0.11 -29.43
CA VAL A 253 4.36 -0.54 -29.03
C VAL A 253 4.37 -2.03 -28.72
N ALA A 254 5.54 -2.64 -28.86
CA ALA A 254 5.79 -4.01 -28.41
C ALA A 254 7.08 -3.98 -27.59
N VAL A 255 6.99 -4.36 -26.34
CA VAL A 255 8.10 -4.39 -25.39
C VAL A 255 8.34 -5.79 -24.89
N SER A 256 9.61 -6.19 -24.75
CA SER A 256 9.97 -7.56 -24.40
C SER A 256 10.90 -7.58 -23.20
N GLY A 257 10.75 -8.59 -22.36
CA GLY A 257 11.61 -8.87 -21.21
C GLY A 257 11.71 -10.37 -20.94
N GLU A 258 12.66 -10.76 -20.13
CA GLU A 258 12.77 -12.13 -19.64
C GLU A 258 11.53 -12.51 -18.83
N ASP A 259 11.10 -11.60 -17.94
CA ASP A 259 9.96 -11.78 -17.06
C ASP A 259 8.88 -10.71 -17.26
N LEU A 260 7.67 -11.05 -16.81
CA LEU A 260 6.50 -10.17 -16.76
C LEU A 260 5.97 -10.06 -15.35
N LEU A 261 5.81 -8.83 -14.84
CA LEU A 261 5.11 -8.51 -13.58
C LEU A 261 3.76 -7.86 -13.87
N VAL A 262 2.68 -8.45 -13.36
CA VAL A 262 1.33 -7.90 -13.44
C VAL A 262 1.01 -7.17 -12.12
N ALA A 263 0.97 -5.83 -12.16
CA ALA A 263 0.73 -4.95 -11.01
C ALA A 263 -0.42 -3.96 -11.28
N LEU A 264 -1.52 -4.45 -11.85
CA LEU A 264 -2.67 -3.69 -12.33
C LEU A 264 -3.73 -3.39 -11.25
N GLY A 265 -3.36 -3.49 -9.99
CA GLY A 265 -4.23 -3.21 -8.86
C GLY A 265 -4.57 -4.41 -8.00
N ARG A 266 -5.59 -4.26 -7.17
CA ARG A 266 -6.04 -5.28 -6.21
C ARG A 266 -7.55 -5.45 -6.30
N ARG A 267 -8.03 -6.64 -5.92
CA ARG A 267 -9.47 -6.95 -5.80
C ARG A 267 -9.75 -7.58 -4.43
N PRO A 268 -10.93 -7.36 -3.85
CA PRO A 268 -11.30 -7.94 -2.57
C PRO A 268 -11.48 -9.46 -2.66
N ASN A 269 -11.35 -10.16 -1.52
CA ASN A 269 -11.55 -11.60 -1.43
C ASN A 269 -13.02 -11.99 -1.14
N THR A 270 -13.98 -11.12 -1.41
CA THR A 270 -15.42 -11.34 -1.18
C THR A 270 -15.99 -12.49 -1.99
N ASP A 271 -15.53 -12.67 -3.24
CA ASP A 271 -15.94 -13.76 -4.12
C ASP A 271 -15.51 -15.15 -3.61
N THR A 272 -14.41 -15.25 -2.84
CA THR A 272 -13.97 -16.51 -2.23
C THR A 272 -14.77 -16.87 -0.98
N LEU A 273 -15.43 -15.88 -0.38
CA LEU A 273 -16.19 -16.01 0.87
C LEU A 273 -17.69 -16.24 0.66
N ASP A 274 -18.23 -16.02 -0.55
CA ASP A 274 -19.68 -16.06 -0.84
C ASP A 274 -20.46 -15.14 0.13
N VAL A 275 -20.02 -13.86 0.20
CA VAL A 275 -20.57 -12.89 1.17
C VAL A 275 -22.05 -12.63 1.00
N GLU A 276 -22.60 -12.84 -0.20
CA GLU A 276 -24.03 -12.70 -0.49
C GLU A 276 -24.89 -13.66 0.34
N ALA A 277 -24.35 -14.86 0.65
CA ALA A 277 -25.06 -15.84 1.50
C ALA A 277 -25.29 -15.36 2.93
N SER A 278 -24.55 -14.34 3.39
CA SER A 278 -24.73 -13.69 4.69
C SER A 278 -25.60 -12.44 4.64
N GLY A 279 -26.01 -11.98 3.45
CA GLY A 279 -26.72 -10.72 3.26
C GLY A 279 -25.82 -9.47 3.28
N ILE A 280 -24.52 -9.64 3.18
CA ILE A 280 -23.56 -8.54 3.05
C ILE A 280 -23.65 -7.94 1.65
N GLU A 281 -23.83 -6.62 1.58
CA GLU A 281 -23.81 -5.85 0.33
C GLU A 281 -22.38 -5.44 -0.04
N THR A 282 -22.10 -5.48 -1.35
CA THR A 282 -20.83 -5.03 -1.93
C THR A 282 -21.07 -3.91 -2.94
N ASP A 283 -20.03 -3.12 -3.20
CA ASP A 283 -20.05 -2.16 -4.30
C ASP A 283 -19.86 -2.84 -5.68
N ASP A 284 -19.80 -2.04 -6.75
CA ASP A 284 -19.64 -2.53 -8.12
C ASP A 284 -18.27 -3.20 -8.37
N ASN A 285 -17.27 -2.95 -7.51
CA ASN A 285 -15.94 -3.55 -7.56
C ASN A 285 -15.81 -4.78 -6.65
N GLY A 286 -16.87 -5.10 -5.90
CA GLY A 286 -16.95 -6.24 -5.01
C GLY A 286 -16.45 -5.98 -3.58
N PHE A 287 -16.12 -4.74 -3.20
CA PHE A 287 -15.74 -4.38 -1.83
C PHE A 287 -16.96 -4.33 -0.92
N ILE A 288 -16.81 -4.75 0.34
CA ILE A 288 -17.89 -4.71 1.32
C ILE A 288 -18.23 -3.27 1.69
N ILE A 289 -19.50 -2.90 1.56
CA ILE A 289 -19.99 -1.59 1.97
C ILE A 289 -20.14 -1.57 3.50
N THR A 290 -19.51 -0.58 4.15
CA THR A 290 -19.59 -0.37 5.60
C THR A 290 -20.07 1.03 5.93
N ASN A 291 -20.66 1.18 7.12
CA ASN A 291 -20.96 2.49 7.68
C ASN A 291 -19.74 3.03 8.49
N GLY A 292 -19.88 4.22 9.07
CA GLY A 292 -18.80 4.81 9.87
C GLY A 292 -18.42 4.03 11.12
N ARG A 293 -19.17 3.00 11.54
CA ARG A 293 -18.82 2.09 12.64
C ARG A 293 -18.21 0.79 12.16
N LEU A 294 -17.93 0.70 10.85
CA LEU A 294 -17.47 -0.49 10.15
C LEU A 294 -18.49 -1.64 10.15
N GLU A 295 -19.78 -1.36 10.41
CA GLU A 295 -20.87 -2.32 10.31
C GLU A 295 -21.25 -2.50 8.85
N THR A 296 -21.51 -3.74 8.44
CA THR A 296 -22.03 -4.08 7.11
C THR A 296 -23.56 -3.96 7.06
N SER A 297 -24.17 -4.28 5.92
CA SER A 297 -25.61 -4.39 5.78
C SER A 297 -26.21 -5.58 6.55
N ALA A 298 -25.42 -6.60 6.90
CA ALA A 298 -25.85 -7.76 7.69
C ALA A 298 -25.72 -7.49 9.19
N ASP A 299 -26.80 -7.78 9.95
CA ASP A 299 -26.84 -7.53 11.40
C ASP A 299 -25.81 -8.36 12.17
N GLY A 300 -24.99 -7.69 13.00
CA GLY A 300 -23.94 -8.33 13.78
C GLY A 300 -22.72 -8.74 12.96
N VAL A 301 -22.52 -8.12 11.80
CA VAL A 301 -21.36 -8.34 10.92
C VAL A 301 -20.62 -7.03 10.63
N TRP A 302 -19.33 -7.01 10.89
CA TRP A 302 -18.41 -5.90 10.60
C TRP A 302 -17.41 -6.30 9.52
N ALA A 303 -16.87 -5.30 8.81
CA ALA A 303 -15.77 -5.52 7.88
C ALA A 303 -14.69 -4.44 8.03
N GLN A 304 -13.41 -4.84 7.87
CA GLN A 304 -12.26 -3.94 7.99
C GLN A 304 -11.09 -4.32 7.07
N GLY A 305 -10.22 -3.35 6.81
CA GLY A 305 -9.06 -3.49 5.95
C GLY A 305 -9.43 -3.52 4.46
N ASP A 306 -8.53 -4.02 3.62
CA ASP A 306 -8.64 -3.97 2.16
C ASP A 306 -9.96 -4.52 1.60
N ILE A 307 -10.68 -5.35 2.34
CA ILE A 307 -11.95 -5.93 1.87
C ILE A 307 -13.10 -4.92 1.86
N ALA A 308 -12.95 -3.80 2.60
CA ALA A 308 -13.96 -2.73 2.71
C ALA A 308 -13.56 -1.44 1.96
N ASP A 309 -12.37 -1.37 1.38
CA ASP A 309 -11.82 -0.23 0.57
C ASP A 309 -11.94 1.16 1.21
N ASN A 310 -11.94 1.25 2.55
CA ASN A 310 -11.93 2.56 3.22
C ASN A 310 -10.61 3.31 2.97
N ALA A 311 -9.49 2.61 3.07
CA ALA A 311 -8.16 2.97 2.59
C ALA A 311 -7.28 1.71 2.66
N MET A 312 -6.78 1.24 1.53
CA MET A 312 -6.03 -0.03 1.43
C MET A 312 -4.58 0.09 1.91
N PHE A 313 -4.38 0.63 3.13
CA PHE A 313 -3.08 0.74 3.78
C PHE A 313 -3.05 -0.04 5.09
N LYS A 314 -1.86 -0.55 5.45
CA LYS A 314 -1.71 -1.29 6.72
C LYS A 314 -2.10 -0.46 7.94
N HIS A 315 -1.68 0.81 7.98
CA HIS A 315 -1.97 1.72 9.09
C HIS A 315 -3.46 2.12 9.14
N SER A 316 -4.17 2.16 8.01
CA SER A 316 -5.61 2.28 7.98
C SER A 316 -6.28 1.06 8.62
N GLY A 317 -5.91 -0.15 8.18
CA GLY A 317 -6.44 -1.38 8.78
C GLY A 317 -6.11 -1.53 10.27
N ASP A 318 -4.96 -1.03 10.74
CA ASP A 318 -4.62 -0.97 12.17
C ASP A 318 -5.50 0.03 12.95
N TYR A 319 -5.82 1.16 12.33
CA TYR A 319 -6.76 2.12 12.89
C TYR A 319 -8.19 1.56 12.93
N GLU A 320 -8.65 0.95 11.85
CA GLU A 320 -9.95 0.27 11.79
C GLU A 320 -10.06 -0.84 12.83
N THR A 321 -8.98 -1.59 13.06
CA THR A 321 -8.92 -2.60 14.12
C THR A 321 -9.26 -2.02 15.49
N GLN A 322 -8.80 -0.82 15.82
CA GLN A 322 -9.12 -0.16 17.09
C GLN A 322 -10.61 0.23 17.16
N VAL A 323 -11.21 0.62 16.03
CA VAL A 323 -12.64 0.93 15.94
C VAL A 323 -13.45 -0.37 16.10
N THR A 324 -13.05 -1.42 15.41
CA THR A 324 -13.72 -2.74 15.47
C THR A 324 -13.64 -3.35 16.88
N ILE A 325 -12.48 -3.30 17.55
CA ILE A 325 -12.33 -3.77 18.92
C ILE A 325 -13.28 -3.04 19.85
N GLU A 326 -13.35 -1.71 19.79
CA GLU A 326 -14.26 -0.93 20.62
C GLU A 326 -15.73 -1.33 20.38
N ASN A 327 -16.13 -1.50 19.13
CA ASN A 327 -17.51 -1.77 18.77
C ASN A 327 -17.90 -3.24 18.96
N VAL A 328 -17.01 -4.19 18.64
CA VAL A 328 -17.30 -5.63 18.68
C VAL A 328 -17.01 -6.24 20.03
N VAL A 329 -15.93 -5.84 20.70
CA VAL A 329 -15.48 -6.47 21.96
C VAL A 329 -16.02 -5.73 23.17
N HIS A 330 -16.11 -4.40 23.10
CA HIS A 330 -16.48 -3.54 24.24
C HIS A 330 -17.90 -2.97 24.15
N ASP A 331 -18.72 -3.38 23.16
CA ASP A 331 -20.09 -2.89 22.93
C ASP A 331 -20.15 -1.35 22.78
N GLY A 332 -19.08 -0.76 22.18
CA GLY A 332 -18.96 0.68 21.95
C GLY A 332 -19.72 1.16 20.71
N ASP A 333 -19.59 2.45 20.45
CA ASP A 333 -20.22 3.12 19.32
C ASP A 333 -19.23 4.03 18.56
N ARG A 334 -17.94 3.65 18.55
CA ARG A 334 -16.87 4.43 17.92
C ARG A 334 -17.08 4.53 16.42
N VAL A 335 -17.00 5.74 15.90
CA VAL A 335 -17.03 6.05 14.46
C VAL A 335 -15.61 6.22 13.96
N ALA A 336 -15.29 5.59 12.83
CA ALA A 336 -14.03 5.78 12.14
C ALA A 336 -13.95 7.19 11.56
N ASP A 337 -12.80 7.81 11.73
CA ASP A 337 -12.48 9.13 11.19
C ASP A 337 -11.19 9.00 10.38
N PHE A 338 -11.30 9.01 9.05
CA PHE A 338 -10.19 8.89 8.12
C PHE A 338 -9.57 10.24 7.74
N THR A 339 -9.99 11.34 8.38
CA THR A 339 -9.36 12.66 8.20
C THR A 339 -7.86 12.55 8.44
N ALA A 340 -7.08 13.14 7.56
CA ALA A 340 -5.62 13.11 7.59
C ALA A 340 -5.02 11.68 7.60
N MET A 341 -5.60 10.78 6.79
CA MET A 341 -5.01 9.46 6.51
C MET A 341 -3.82 9.66 5.57
N PRO A 342 -2.58 9.38 5.99
CA PRO A 342 -1.42 9.56 5.12
C PRO A 342 -1.24 8.35 4.20
N HIS A 343 -0.48 8.57 3.12
CA HIS A 343 0.07 7.50 2.30
C HIS A 343 1.56 7.75 2.02
N ALA A 344 2.26 6.69 1.63
CA ALA A 344 3.71 6.73 1.42
C ALA A 344 4.15 5.68 0.40
N ILE A 345 5.06 6.06 -0.51
CA ILE A 345 5.65 5.21 -1.54
C ILE A 345 7.16 5.27 -1.38
N PHE A 346 7.80 4.11 -1.32
CA PHE A 346 9.19 3.96 -0.89
C PHE A 346 10.14 3.74 -2.09
N THR A 347 10.04 4.61 -3.07
CA THR A 347 10.98 4.70 -4.20
C THR A 347 12.15 5.65 -3.87
N GLU A 348 12.98 5.98 -4.84
CA GLU A 348 13.94 7.08 -4.77
C GLU A 348 13.79 7.93 -6.05
N PRO A 349 13.21 9.15 -5.93
CA PRO A 349 12.75 9.81 -4.70
C PRO A 349 11.51 9.15 -4.08
N GLN A 350 11.32 9.28 -2.74
CA GLN A 350 10.12 8.85 -2.04
C GLN A 350 8.97 9.81 -2.31
N MET A 351 7.73 9.30 -2.23
CA MET A 351 6.52 10.13 -2.27
C MET A 351 5.69 9.91 -1.03
N ALA A 352 5.01 10.95 -0.58
CA ALA A 352 4.06 10.86 0.52
C ALA A 352 3.03 11.99 0.43
N GLY A 353 1.82 11.72 0.91
CA GLY A 353 0.76 12.71 0.93
C GLY A 353 -0.22 12.50 2.08
N VAL A 354 -0.97 13.54 2.38
CA VAL A 354 -2.09 13.55 3.32
C VAL A 354 -3.09 14.62 2.91
N GLY A 355 -4.38 14.31 3.00
CA GLY A 355 -5.47 15.21 2.59
C GLY A 355 -5.77 15.17 1.10
N GLU A 356 -6.44 16.22 0.61
CA GLU A 356 -6.90 16.35 -0.77
C GLU A 356 -5.73 16.67 -1.72
N THR A 357 -5.79 16.09 -2.93
CA THR A 357 -4.89 16.50 -4.02
C THR A 357 -5.40 17.78 -4.68
N GLU A 358 -4.54 18.47 -5.43
CA GLU A 358 -4.98 19.64 -6.20
C GLU A 358 -6.07 19.27 -7.22
N ARG A 359 -6.03 18.07 -7.79
CA ARG A 359 -7.07 17.55 -8.68
C ARG A 359 -8.41 17.41 -7.95
N ASP A 360 -8.44 16.85 -6.74
CA ASP A 360 -9.67 16.70 -5.95
C ASP A 360 -10.31 18.05 -5.66
N LEU A 361 -9.50 19.06 -5.32
CA LEU A 361 -9.96 20.42 -5.06
C LEU A 361 -10.49 21.10 -6.33
N GLN A 362 -9.85 20.89 -7.48
CA GLN A 362 -10.30 21.39 -8.78
C GLN A 362 -11.63 20.73 -9.18
N ASP A 363 -11.76 19.43 -9.06
CA ASP A 363 -12.97 18.68 -9.39
C ASP A 363 -14.14 19.06 -8.47
N ALA A 364 -13.87 19.44 -7.23
CA ALA A 364 -14.84 19.94 -6.26
C ALA A 364 -15.15 21.46 -6.42
N ASP A 365 -14.50 22.17 -7.37
CA ASP A 365 -14.60 23.63 -7.54
C ASP A 365 -14.32 24.40 -6.21
N SER A 366 -13.37 23.88 -5.41
CA SER A 366 -12.98 24.43 -4.11
C SER A 366 -11.96 25.55 -4.29
N GLU A 367 -12.06 26.62 -3.46
CA GLU A 367 -11.03 27.66 -3.41
C GLU A 367 -9.85 27.19 -2.55
N TYR A 368 -8.64 27.26 -3.09
CA TYR A 368 -7.42 26.91 -2.39
C TYR A 368 -6.25 27.82 -2.75
N ILE A 369 -5.23 27.81 -1.90
CA ILE A 369 -3.95 28.48 -2.07
C ILE A 369 -2.87 27.42 -2.05
N VAL A 370 -1.86 27.58 -2.90
CA VAL A 370 -0.70 26.69 -2.99
C VAL A 370 0.50 27.34 -2.35
N GLY A 371 1.16 26.63 -1.43
CA GLY A 371 2.51 26.92 -0.97
C GLY A 371 3.46 25.81 -1.42
N ARG A 372 4.70 26.15 -1.80
CA ARG A 372 5.68 25.18 -2.28
C ARG A 372 7.11 25.56 -1.87
N ALA A 373 7.89 24.55 -1.52
CA ALA A 373 9.33 24.70 -1.33
C ALA A 373 10.08 23.49 -1.89
N ASP A 374 11.20 23.76 -2.55
CA ASP A 374 12.02 22.72 -3.15
C ASP A 374 13.15 22.27 -2.19
N LEU A 375 13.37 20.96 -2.08
CA LEU A 375 14.40 20.35 -1.24
C LEU A 375 15.82 20.85 -1.56
N PRO A 376 16.23 20.97 -2.85
CA PRO A 376 17.55 21.48 -3.23
C PRO A 376 17.84 22.89 -2.71
N ASP A 377 16.82 23.70 -2.47
CA ASP A 377 16.97 25.08 -1.99
C ASP A 377 17.16 25.20 -0.49
N THR A 378 16.98 24.09 0.23
CA THR A 378 17.16 24.05 1.69
C THR A 378 18.63 23.83 2.07
N PRO A 379 19.07 24.23 3.27
CA PRO A 379 20.44 23.97 3.73
C PRO A 379 20.79 22.48 3.79
N MET A 380 19.85 21.61 4.19
CA MET A 380 20.08 20.17 4.27
C MET A 380 20.02 19.53 2.88
N GLY A 381 19.13 19.97 1.99
CA GLY A 381 19.09 19.52 0.59
C GLY A 381 20.42 19.78 -0.12
N ARG A 382 20.99 21.00 0.05
CA ARG A 382 22.33 21.33 -0.48
C ARG A 382 23.43 20.47 0.16
N ALA A 383 23.37 20.20 1.47
CA ALA A 383 24.35 19.37 2.14
C ALA A 383 24.29 17.92 1.67
N LYS A 384 23.11 17.42 1.36
CA LYS A 384 22.87 16.09 0.80
C LYS A 384 23.05 16.02 -0.71
N LYS A 385 23.22 17.17 -1.37
CA LYS A 385 23.34 17.30 -2.85
C LYS A 385 22.14 16.70 -3.57
N LEU A 386 20.95 16.99 -3.03
CA LEU A 386 19.70 16.61 -3.67
C LEU A 386 19.51 17.46 -4.92
N ASP A 387 19.14 16.83 -6.01
CA ASP A 387 18.88 17.46 -7.29
C ASP A 387 17.38 17.75 -7.47
N ASP A 388 16.52 16.95 -6.80
CA ASP A 388 15.08 16.95 -6.96
C ASP A 388 14.37 16.94 -5.60
N GLY A 389 13.05 17.15 -5.68
CA GLY A 389 12.15 17.01 -4.56
C GLY A 389 11.58 18.34 -4.05
N PHE A 390 10.37 18.26 -3.55
CA PHE A 390 9.62 19.40 -3.02
C PHE A 390 8.57 18.98 -1.98
N VAL A 391 8.06 19.97 -1.25
CA VAL A 391 6.82 19.86 -0.48
C VAL A 391 5.85 20.88 -1.04
N LYS A 392 4.61 20.44 -1.28
CA LYS A 392 3.48 21.23 -1.74
C LYS A 392 2.39 21.20 -0.66
N VAL A 393 1.88 22.39 -0.32
CA VAL A 393 0.81 22.61 0.66
C VAL A 393 -0.39 23.18 -0.06
N LEU A 394 -1.55 22.60 0.19
CA LEU A 394 -2.85 23.10 -0.27
C LEU A 394 -3.61 23.58 0.96
N ALA A 395 -3.98 24.85 0.99
CA ALA A 395 -4.68 25.46 2.11
C ALA A 395 -5.91 26.24 1.64
N ALA A 396 -6.96 26.26 2.44
CA ALA A 396 -8.11 27.12 2.23
C ALA A 396 -7.73 28.61 2.44
N PRO A 397 -8.52 29.58 1.92
CA PRO A 397 -8.22 31.00 2.09
C PRO A 397 -8.18 31.48 3.55
N ASP A 398 -8.77 30.75 4.47
CA ASP A 398 -8.72 31.03 5.93
C ASP A 398 -7.59 30.32 6.64
N GLY A 399 -6.75 29.55 5.92
CA GLY A 399 -5.57 28.87 6.43
C GLY A 399 -5.80 27.43 6.92
N GLU A 400 -6.98 26.83 6.71
CA GLU A 400 -7.18 25.40 6.96
C GLU A 400 -6.29 24.58 6.00
N ILE A 401 -5.59 23.57 6.51
CA ILE A 401 -4.75 22.66 5.71
C ILE A 401 -5.67 21.66 5.02
N LEU A 402 -5.75 21.72 3.71
CA LEU A 402 -6.54 20.81 2.87
C LEU A 402 -5.73 19.59 2.45
N GLY A 403 -4.47 19.77 2.08
CA GLY A 403 -3.59 18.69 1.70
C GLY A 403 -2.12 19.08 1.74
N VAL A 404 -1.25 18.09 1.94
CA VAL A 404 0.20 18.25 1.86
C VAL A 404 0.79 17.06 1.11
N HIS A 405 1.61 17.33 0.11
CA HIS A 405 2.22 16.35 -0.76
C HIS A 405 3.73 16.58 -0.85
N ALA A 406 4.49 15.50 -0.76
CA ALA A 406 5.94 15.55 -0.76
C ALA A 406 6.52 14.54 -1.74
N LEU A 407 7.49 14.99 -2.53
CA LEU A 407 8.36 14.16 -3.34
C LEU A 407 9.81 14.43 -2.92
N GLY A 408 10.61 13.41 -2.65
CA GLY A 408 12.03 13.57 -2.40
C GLY A 408 12.59 12.69 -1.29
N TYR A 409 13.81 13.02 -0.87
CA TYR A 409 14.53 12.29 0.16
C TYR A 409 13.79 12.32 1.50
N GLU A 410 13.48 11.13 2.05
CA GLU A 410 12.74 10.95 3.31
C GLU A 410 11.34 11.62 3.33
N ALA A 411 10.68 11.79 2.19
CA ALA A 411 9.32 12.35 2.12
C ALA A 411 8.35 11.58 3.02
N THR A 412 8.48 10.24 3.07
CA THR A 412 7.66 9.35 3.91
C THR A 412 7.81 9.61 5.42
N THR A 413 8.90 10.23 5.85
CA THR A 413 9.13 10.65 7.24
C THR A 413 8.62 12.07 7.47
N MET A 414 8.90 12.99 6.54
CA MET A 414 8.55 14.41 6.67
C MET A 414 7.05 14.67 6.69
N ILE A 415 6.25 13.88 5.97
CA ILE A 415 4.79 14.05 5.88
C ILE A 415 4.08 14.00 7.25
N HIS A 416 4.63 13.31 8.24
CA HIS A 416 4.02 13.13 9.55
C HIS A 416 3.86 14.42 10.34
N GLU A 417 4.63 15.46 10.05
CA GLU A 417 4.45 16.79 10.65
C GLU A 417 3.09 17.39 10.25
N ALA A 418 2.75 17.30 8.95
CA ALA A 418 1.44 17.71 8.44
C ALA A 418 0.30 16.85 9.02
N VAL A 419 0.50 15.51 9.09
CA VAL A 419 -0.48 14.60 9.71
C VAL A 419 -0.78 15.01 11.16
N VAL A 420 0.24 15.35 11.95
CA VAL A 420 0.06 15.78 13.34
C VAL A 420 -0.68 17.13 13.41
N ALA A 421 -0.35 18.10 12.55
CA ALA A 421 -1.03 19.38 12.47
C ALA A 421 -2.52 19.21 12.15
N MET A 422 -2.84 18.41 11.12
CA MET A 422 -4.22 18.14 10.67
C MET A 422 -5.02 17.29 11.67
N ARG A 423 -4.37 16.31 12.33
CA ARG A 423 -5.08 15.33 13.18
C ARG A 423 -5.17 15.71 14.64
N ALA A 424 -4.09 16.27 15.20
CA ALA A 424 -3.94 16.57 16.63
C ALA A 424 -3.78 18.06 16.92
N GLY A 425 -3.42 18.86 15.93
CA GLY A 425 -3.40 20.31 15.97
C GLY A 425 -4.77 20.93 15.71
N SER A 426 -4.78 22.19 15.31
CA SER A 426 -5.99 22.90 14.92
C SER A 426 -6.37 22.66 13.45
N GLY A 427 -5.48 22.03 12.67
CA GLY A 427 -5.61 21.86 11.22
C GLY A 427 -5.32 23.13 10.42
N HIS A 428 -4.70 24.13 11.05
CA HIS A 428 -4.38 25.42 10.43
C HIS A 428 -2.89 25.54 10.15
N VAL A 429 -2.51 26.25 9.09
CA VAL A 429 -1.10 26.44 8.68
C VAL A 429 -0.22 26.98 9.80
N SER A 430 -0.78 27.75 10.76
CA SER A 430 -0.06 28.23 11.93
C SER A 430 0.43 27.13 12.87
N ASP A 431 -0.13 25.93 12.84
CA ASP A 431 0.37 24.81 13.63
C ASP A 431 1.82 24.45 13.22
N ILE A 432 2.20 24.74 11.98
CA ILE A 432 3.54 24.54 11.44
C ILE A 432 4.36 25.83 11.49
N THR A 433 3.83 26.97 10.99
CA THR A 433 4.60 28.22 10.86
C THR A 433 4.97 28.83 12.21
N ASP A 434 4.19 28.62 13.27
CA ASP A 434 4.50 29.06 14.65
C ASP A 434 5.40 28.06 15.41
N THR A 435 5.73 26.89 14.80
CA THR A 435 6.57 25.86 15.42
C THR A 435 8.05 26.15 15.18
N ILE A 436 8.90 25.90 16.19
CA ILE A 436 10.35 26.07 16.07
C ILE A 436 10.97 24.83 15.46
N HIS A 437 11.45 24.94 14.22
CA HIS A 437 12.12 23.85 13.51
C HIS A 437 13.64 23.87 13.76
N ALA A 438 14.19 22.70 14.04
CA ALA A 438 15.63 22.54 14.20
C ALA A 438 16.37 22.89 12.87
N HIS A 439 17.51 23.57 12.98
CA HIS A 439 18.29 23.98 11.83
C HIS A 439 19.72 23.40 11.87
N PRO A 440 20.22 22.80 10.78
CA PRO A 440 19.53 22.44 9.54
C PRO A 440 18.94 21.02 9.61
N THR A 441 17.67 20.86 9.24
CA THR A 441 17.01 19.55 9.07
C THR A 441 16.26 19.52 7.74
N LEU A 442 15.84 18.33 7.30
CA LEU A 442 15.00 18.19 6.10
C LEU A 442 13.64 18.87 6.29
N ASN A 443 13.08 18.84 7.49
CA ASN A 443 11.79 19.49 7.82
C ASN A 443 11.76 21.02 7.59
N LYS A 444 12.92 21.66 7.35
CA LYS A 444 12.93 23.07 6.90
C LYS A 444 12.23 23.26 5.55
N VAL A 445 12.15 22.23 4.70
CA VAL A 445 11.37 22.32 3.46
C VAL A 445 9.87 22.37 3.75
N VAL A 446 9.41 21.62 4.76
CA VAL A 446 8.00 21.66 5.22
C VAL A 446 7.68 23.07 5.72
N GLU A 447 8.48 23.61 6.67
CA GLU A 447 8.31 24.97 7.18
C GLU A 447 8.24 26.00 6.03
N TYR A 448 9.19 25.94 5.07
CA TYR A 448 9.23 26.88 3.95
C TYR A 448 8.00 26.76 3.02
N ALA A 449 7.49 25.55 2.80
CA ALA A 449 6.29 25.34 2.00
C ALA A 449 5.05 25.94 2.68
N PHE A 450 4.95 25.80 4.00
CA PHE A 450 3.88 26.43 4.79
C PHE A 450 4.02 27.95 4.86
N ASP A 451 5.24 28.47 5.00
CA ASP A 451 5.53 29.92 4.98
C ASP A 451 5.20 30.56 3.62
N ASP A 452 5.21 29.80 2.53
CA ASP A 452 4.83 30.25 1.19
C ASP A 452 3.32 30.39 0.99
N VAL A 453 2.50 29.90 1.93
CA VAL A 453 1.03 30.10 1.91
C VAL A 453 0.70 31.50 2.44
N PRO A 454 0.18 32.43 1.61
CA PRO A 454 -0.06 33.81 1.99
C PRO A 454 -1.39 33.98 2.76
N VAL A 455 -1.47 33.53 4.00
CA VAL A 455 -2.65 33.64 4.89
C VAL A 455 -2.34 34.43 6.16
#